data_c86809fdd6a041834958c10ab0f1daf1
#
_entry.id   c86809fdd6a041834958c10ab0f1daf1
#
_cell.length_a   1.000
_cell.length_b   1.000
_cell.length_c   1.000
_cell.angle_alpha   90.00
_cell.angle_beta   90.00
_cell.angle_gamma   90.00
#
_symmetry.space_group_name_H-M   'P 1'
#
loop_
_entity.id
_entity.type
_entity.pdbx_description
1 polymer ?
#
loop_
_entity_poly.entity_id
_entity_poly.type
_entity_poly.pdbx_seq_one_letter_code
_entity_poly.pdbx_strand_id
1 'polypeptide(L)'
;EQVDDFRNVMEVNVTAPWHLTKLCAPHMIAAGGGNIVNIASMLGLVGGTPVKQAGYCASKGAVLNMTRELGLQFARKNIKVNAICPGWFPSEMTGGMVDDESSMNFVRSTSPMPRMGELAELDGALLLLAGDACSFMTGQSVVVDGGWTAR
;
A
#
# COMPACT_ATOMS: atom_id res chain seq x y z
N GLU A 1 3.46 1.79 21.65
CA GLU A 1 2.46 0.90 21.03
C GLU A 1 2.17 -0.26 21.99
N GLN A 2 0.91 -0.49 22.32
CA GLN A 2 0.49 -1.61 23.15
C GLN A 2 0.24 -2.85 22.28
N VAL A 3 0.17 -4.04 22.91
CA VAL A 3 -0.07 -5.30 22.18
C VAL A 3 -1.41 -5.27 21.45
N ASP A 4 -2.43 -4.67 22.04
CA ASP A 4 -3.76 -4.58 21.43
C ASP A 4 -3.78 -3.58 20.25
N ASP A 5 -3.00 -2.49 20.29
CA ASP A 5 -2.81 -1.60 19.15
C ASP A 5 -2.19 -2.35 17.97
N PHE A 6 -1.13 -3.12 18.26
CA PHE A 6 -0.47 -3.96 17.24
C PHE A 6 -1.46 -4.96 16.62
N ARG A 7 -2.25 -5.66 17.45
CA ARG A 7 -3.27 -6.61 16.98
C ARG A 7 -4.31 -5.94 16.10
N ASN A 8 -4.82 -4.78 16.52
CA ASN A 8 -5.82 -4.02 15.77
C ASN A 8 -5.27 -3.57 14.40
N VAL A 9 -4.02 -3.09 14.36
CA VAL A 9 -3.37 -2.71 13.10
C VAL A 9 -3.22 -3.91 12.17
N MET A 10 -2.82 -5.08 12.68
CA MET A 10 -2.74 -6.31 11.87
C MET A 10 -4.11 -6.77 11.39
N GLU A 11 -5.12 -6.69 12.23
CA GLU A 11 -6.50 -7.08 11.86
C GLU A 11 -7.03 -6.21 10.71
N VAL A 12 -6.91 -4.89 10.82
CA VAL A 12 -7.41 -3.96 9.81
C VAL A 12 -6.58 -4.00 8.53
N ASN A 13 -5.24 -4.02 8.64
CA ASN A 13 -4.38 -3.86 7.48
C ASN A 13 -4.04 -5.17 6.76
N VAL A 14 -4.14 -6.31 7.42
CA VAL A 14 -3.72 -7.62 6.88
C VAL A 14 -4.88 -8.61 6.82
N THR A 15 -5.52 -8.89 7.96
CA THR A 15 -6.59 -9.90 8.03
C THR A 15 -7.78 -9.50 7.17
N ALA A 16 -8.24 -8.24 7.29
CA ALA A 16 -9.40 -7.77 6.56
C ALA A 16 -9.21 -7.78 5.02
N PRO A 17 -8.13 -7.26 4.43
CA PRO A 17 -7.88 -7.35 2.99
C PRO A 17 -7.73 -8.80 2.49
N TRP A 18 -7.07 -9.66 3.26
CA TRP A 18 -6.99 -11.08 2.95
C TRP A 18 -8.37 -11.73 2.91
N HIS A 19 -9.20 -11.47 3.93
CA HIS A 19 -10.55 -12.02 4.02
C HIS A 19 -11.43 -11.49 2.88
N LEU A 20 -11.36 -10.20 2.56
CA LEU A 20 -12.06 -9.61 1.42
C LEU A 20 -11.65 -10.28 0.10
N THR A 21 -10.35 -10.48 -0.11
CA THR A 21 -9.84 -11.21 -1.28
C THR A 21 -10.44 -12.62 -1.35
N LYS A 22 -10.47 -13.35 -0.24
CA LYS A 22 -11.06 -14.69 -0.17
C LYS A 22 -12.54 -14.70 -0.55
N LEU A 23 -13.29 -13.69 -0.13
CA LEU A 23 -14.71 -13.57 -0.46
C LEU A 23 -14.95 -13.18 -1.93
N CYS A 24 -14.13 -12.28 -2.48
CA CYS A 24 -14.29 -11.80 -3.84
C CYS A 24 -13.76 -12.78 -4.89
N ALA A 25 -12.71 -13.53 -4.61
CA ALA A 25 -12.03 -14.37 -5.59
C ALA A 25 -12.94 -15.37 -6.32
N PRO A 26 -13.90 -16.08 -5.68
CA PRO A 26 -14.81 -16.96 -6.41
C PRO A 26 -15.66 -16.24 -7.45
N HIS A 27 -16.12 -15.03 -7.13
CA HIS A 27 -16.92 -14.20 -8.04
C HIS A 27 -16.06 -13.68 -9.21
N MET A 28 -14.85 -13.26 -8.93
CA MET A 28 -13.88 -12.82 -9.96
C MET A 28 -13.54 -13.98 -10.90
N ILE A 29 -13.31 -15.18 -10.37
CA ILE A 29 -13.06 -16.39 -11.19
C ILE A 29 -14.26 -16.69 -12.10
N ALA A 30 -15.47 -16.64 -11.57
CA ALA A 30 -16.70 -16.86 -12.34
C ALA A 30 -16.89 -15.80 -13.44
N ALA A 31 -16.41 -14.57 -13.21
CA ALA A 31 -16.41 -13.47 -14.20
C ALA A 31 -15.25 -13.54 -15.22
N GLY A 32 -14.37 -14.55 -15.13
CA GLY A 32 -13.25 -14.73 -16.06
C GLY A 32 -11.93 -14.06 -15.66
N GLY A 33 -11.85 -13.48 -14.47
CA GLY A 33 -10.64 -12.86 -13.93
C GLY A 33 -10.88 -11.47 -13.32
N GLY A 34 -9.79 -10.71 -13.14
CA GLY A 34 -9.87 -9.34 -12.62
C GLY A 34 -8.55 -8.86 -12.01
N ASN A 35 -8.61 -7.71 -11.37
CA ASN A 35 -7.48 -7.07 -10.74
C ASN A 35 -7.78 -6.77 -9.26
N ILE A 36 -6.83 -7.09 -8.38
CA ILE A 36 -6.84 -6.71 -6.97
C ILE A 36 -5.67 -5.75 -6.76
N VAL A 37 -5.95 -4.57 -6.23
CA VAL A 37 -4.94 -3.57 -5.91
C VAL A 37 -4.92 -3.35 -4.40
N ASN A 38 -3.87 -3.83 -3.75
CA ASN A 38 -3.66 -3.63 -2.33
C ASN A 38 -2.97 -2.28 -2.07
N ILE A 39 -3.42 -1.55 -1.06
CA ILE A 39 -2.74 -0.33 -0.63
C ILE A 39 -1.77 -0.68 0.50
N ALA A 40 -0.50 -0.81 0.13
CA ALA A 40 0.61 -0.98 1.06
C ALA A 40 1.11 0.38 1.60
N SER A 41 2.39 0.60 1.65
CA SER A 41 3.05 1.86 2.01
C SER A 41 4.54 1.75 1.67
N MET A 42 5.22 2.87 1.46
CA MET A 42 6.67 2.95 1.48
C MET A 42 7.25 2.35 2.77
N LEU A 43 6.53 2.45 3.90
CA LEU A 43 6.92 1.90 5.20
C LEU A 43 6.73 0.37 5.32
N GLY A 44 6.22 -0.28 4.29
CA GLY A 44 6.32 -1.73 4.12
C GLY A 44 7.65 -2.17 3.48
N LEU A 45 8.39 -1.24 2.90
CA LEU A 45 9.67 -1.46 2.23
C LEU A 45 10.86 -1.06 3.13
N VAL A 46 10.67 -0.02 3.94
CA VAL A 46 11.70 0.56 4.81
C VAL A 46 11.13 0.89 6.19
N GLY A 47 12.01 1.13 7.17
CA GLY A 47 11.61 1.57 8.52
C GLY A 47 11.13 3.02 8.56
N GLY A 48 10.28 3.35 9.54
CA GLY A 48 9.61 4.64 9.69
C GLY A 48 10.25 5.60 10.70
N THR A 49 11.53 5.42 11.06
CA THR A 49 12.18 6.34 12.01
C THR A 49 12.15 7.80 11.52
N PRO A 50 11.98 8.80 12.40
CA PRO A 50 11.95 8.73 13.86
C PRO A 50 10.58 8.34 14.46
N VAL A 51 9.54 8.20 13.67
CA VAL A 51 8.20 7.83 14.16
C VAL A 51 8.18 6.35 14.55
N LYS A 52 7.81 6.08 15.82
CA LYS A 52 7.73 4.71 16.34
C LYS A 52 6.40 4.08 15.96
N GLN A 53 6.37 3.26 14.92
CA GLN A 53 5.18 2.64 14.36
C GLN A 53 5.45 1.21 13.85
N ALA A 54 6.02 0.38 14.71
CA ALA A 54 6.42 -0.98 14.35
C ALA A 54 5.26 -1.83 13.81
N GLY A 55 4.09 -1.75 14.42
CA GLY A 55 2.90 -2.48 13.98
C GLY A 55 2.46 -2.06 12.57
N TYR A 56 2.46 -0.75 12.29
CA TYR A 56 2.14 -0.26 10.95
C TYR A 56 3.14 -0.75 9.90
N CYS A 57 4.45 -0.57 10.14
CA CYS A 57 5.49 -1.04 9.23
C CYS A 57 5.40 -2.55 8.99
N ALA A 58 5.23 -3.33 10.07
CA ALA A 58 5.06 -4.78 9.98
C ALA A 58 3.83 -5.16 9.15
N SER A 59 2.68 -4.51 9.39
CA SER A 59 1.45 -4.77 8.64
C SER A 59 1.60 -4.45 7.15
N LYS A 60 2.24 -3.34 6.80
CA LYS A 60 2.45 -2.95 5.39
C LYS A 60 3.48 -3.83 4.69
N GLY A 61 4.50 -4.32 5.41
CA GLY A 61 5.39 -5.38 4.93
C GLY A 61 4.65 -6.70 4.69
N ALA A 62 3.75 -7.08 5.58
CA ALA A 62 2.89 -8.25 5.42
C ALA A 62 1.98 -8.12 4.18
N VAL A 63 1.37 -6.95 3.93
CA VAL A 63 0.56 -6.69 2.73
C VAL A 63 1.38 -6.89 1.46
N LEU A 64 2.63 -6.44 1.42
CA LEU A 64 3.51 -6.63 0.26
C LEU A 64 3.79 -8.12 -0.02
N ASN A 65 4.09 -8.89 1.02
CA ASN A 65 4.35 -10.32 0.82
C ASN A 65 3.07 -11.10 0.53
N MET A 66 1.95 -10.75 1.16
CA MET A 66 0.62 -11.28 0.85
C MET A 66 0.25 -11.00 -0.62
N THR A 67 0.55 -9.81 -1.14
CA THR A 67 0.33 -9.46 -2.54
C THR A 67 1.09 -10.39 -3.49
N ARG A 68 2.35 -10.71 -3.19
CA ARG A 68 3.16 -11.66 -3.97
C ARG A 68 2.54 -13.05 -3.97
N GLU A 69 2.22 -13.55 -2.80
CA GLU A 69 1.65 -14.90 -2.64
C GLU A 69 0.29 -15.04 -3.32
N LEU A 70 -0.62 -14.07 -3.11
CA LEU A 70 -1.92 -14.09 -3.77
C LEU A 70 -1.79 -13.92 -5.30
N GLY A 71 -0.83 -13.13 -5.77
CA GLY A 71 -0.50 -13.00 -7.18
C GLY A 71 -0.12 -14.34 -7.82
N LEU A 72 0.67 -15.16 -7.12
CA LEU A 72 1.04 -16.51 -7.57
C LEU A 72 -0.16 -17.46 -7.52
N GLN A 73 -0.93 -17.46 -6.43
CA GLN A 73 -2.08 -18.35 -6.26
C GLN A 73 -3.17 -18.15 -7.32
N PHE A 74 -3.42 -16.90 -7.69
CA PHE A 74 -4.52 -16.52 -8.57
C PHE A 74 -4.11 -16.34 -10.05
N ALA A 75 -2.83 -16.35 -10.40
CA ALA A 75 -2.35 -16.11 -11.76
C ALA A 75 -3.05 -16.99 -12.81
N ARG A 76 -3.18 -18.30 -12.53
CA ARG A 76 -3.86 -19.25 -13.43
C ARG A 76 -5.38 -19.07 -13.49
N LYS A 77 -5.94 -18.20 -12.67
CA LYS A 77 -7.37 -17.85 -12.65
C LYS A 77 -7.61 -16.47 -13.29
N ASN A 78 -6.60 -15.94 -13.99
CA ASN A 78 -6.63 -14.61 -14.62
C ASN A 78 -6.94 -13.49 -13.62
N ILE A 79 -6.61 -13.64 -12.34
CA ILE A 79 -6.68 -12.57 -11.36
C ILE A 79 -5.25 -12.08 -11.08
N LYS A 80 -5.01 -10.81 -11.36
CA LYS A 80 -3.77 -10.12 -11.03
C LYS A 80 -3.90 -9.48 -9.65
N VAL A 81 -2.89 -9.63 -8.81
CA VAL A 81 -2.84 -9.04 -7.47
C VAL A 81 -1.57 -8.21 -7.36
N ASN A 82 -1.71 -6.91 -7.25
CA ASN A 82 -0.59 -5.98 -7.16
C ASN A 82 -0.81 -5.00 -6.01
N ALA A 83 0.20 -4.22 -5.67
CA ALA A 83 0.11 -3.22 -4.61
C ALA A 83 0.58 -1.84 -5.08
N ILE A 84 0.03 -0.80 -4.46
CA ILE A 84 0.60 0.55 -4.49
C ILE A 84 1.27 0.81 -3.15
N CYS A 85 2.45 1.42 -3.17
CA CYS A 85 3.19 1.85 -1.99
C CYS A 85 3.25 3.39 -1.96
N PRO A 86 2.25 4.07 -1.41
CA PRO A 86 2.29 5.52 -1.28
C PRO A 86 3.36 5.96 -0.28
N GLY A 87 3.94 7.15 -0.53
CA GLY A 87 4.72 7.91 0.43
C GLY A 87 3.84 8.80 1.31
N TRP A 88 4.26 10.04 1.52
CA TRP A 88 3.52 11.04 2.26
C TRP A 88 2.42 11.65 1.39
N PHE A 89 1.17 11.33 1.71
CA PHE A 89 -0.04 11.88 1.06
C PHE A 89 -1.00 12.38 2.14
N PRO A 90 -1.81 13.42 1.85
CA PRO A 90 -2.90 13.83 2.72
C PRO A 90 -3.92 12.70 2.88
N SER A 91 -4.30 12.40 4.13
CA SER A 91 -5.29 11.37 4.49
C SER A 91 -5.81 11.67 5.89
N GLU A 92 -6.82 10.94 6.35
CA GLU A 92 -7.26 11.02 7.75
C GLU A 92 -6.11 10.73 8.74
N MET A 93 -5.22 9.77 8.40
CA MET A 93 -4.04 9.44 9.23
C MET A 93 -3.01 10.56 9.28
N THR A 94 -2.87 11.34 8.21
CA THR A 94 -1.87 12.40 8.08
C THR A 94 -2.48 13.80 8.19
N GLY A 95 -3.80 13.91 8.40
CA GLY A 95 -4.50 15.21 8.46
C GLY A 95 -3.89 16.19 9.44
N GLY A 96 -3.52 15.73 10.64
CA GLY A 96 -2.83 16.57 11.61
C GLY A 96 -1.42 17.01 11.23
N MET A 97 -0.77 16.32 10.24
CA MET A 97 0.57 16.70 9.76
C MET A 97 0.53 17.87 8.78
N VAL A 98 -0.56 18.01 8.03
CA VAL A 98 -0.67 19.06 6.99
C VAL A 98 -0.69 20.45 7.63
N ASP A 99 -1.33 20.56 8.79
CA ASP A 99 -1.45 21.82 9.55
C ASP A 99 -0.33 22.02 10.57
N ASP A 100 0.55 21.04 10.77
CA ASP A 100 1.69 21.11 11.69
C ASP A 100 3.00 21.42 10.95
N GLU A 101 3.53 22.63 11.18
CA GLU A 101 4.74 23.10 10.51
C GLU A 101 5.97 22.21 10.80
N SER A 102 6.06 21.58 11.98
CA SER A 102 7.18 20.70 12.32
C SER A 102 7.13 19.41 11.52
N SER A 103 5.95 18.84 11.35
CA SER A 103 5.70 17.66 10.51
C SER A 103 5.97 17.96 9.04
N MET A 104 5.53 19.11 8.55
CA MET A 104 5.81 19.52 7.17
C MET A 104 7.29 19.81 6.94
N ASN A 105 8.01 20.37 7.91
CA ASN A 105 9.46 20.54 7.84
C ASN A 105 10.20 19.19 7.84
N PHE A 106 9.71 18.20 8.60
CA PHE A 106 10.23 16.84 8.52
C PHE A 106 10.05 16.25 7.11
N VAL A 107 8.88 16.34 6.52
CA VAL A 107 8.63 15.88 5.14
C VAL A 107 9.56 16.58 4.16
N ARG A 108 9.65 17.92 4.22
CA ARG A 108 10.50 18.73 3.31
C ARG A 108 11.98 18.39 3.43
N SER A 109 12.48 18.16 4.65
CA SER A 109 13.91 17.90 4.89
C SER A 109 14.33 16.47 4.59
N THR A 110 13.38 15.53 4.61
CA THR A 110 13.67 14.10 4.47
C THR A 110 13.22 13.51 3.13
N SER A 111 12.34 14.18 2.40
CA SER A 111 11.88 13.69 1.08
C SER A 111 12.72 14.29 -0.05
N PRO A 112 13.16 13.46 -1.04
CA PRO A 112 13.81 13.99 -2.25
C PRO A 112 12.93 14.98 -3.01
N MET A 113 11.64 14.69 -3.20
CA MET A 113 10.64 15.68 -3.57
C MET A 113 10.11 16.32 -2.28
N PRO A 114 10.47 17.60 -1.95
CA PRO A 114 10.31 18.15 -0.60
C PRO A 114 8.88 18.63 -0.30
N ARG A 115 7.91 17.77 -0.55
CA ARG A 115 6.48 17.99 -0.34
C ARG A 115 5.73 16.69 -0.10
N MET A 116 4.52 16.77 0.36
CA MET A 116 3.56 15.67 0.25
C MET A 116 3.11 15.53 -1.21
N GLY A 117 2.74 14.33 -1.61
CA GLY A 117 2.07 14.07 -2.89
C GLY A 117 0.63 14.60 -2.88
N GLU A 118 0.11 14.93 -4.05
CA GLU A 118 -1.31 15.20 -4.24
C GLU A 118 -2.05 13.89 -4.52
N LEU A 119 -3.30 13.74 -4.03
CA LEU A 119 -4.04 12.47 -4.18
C LEU A 119 -4.17 12.04 -5.65
N ALA A 120 -4.34 12.97 -6.57
CA ALA A 120 -4.39 12.71 -8.01
C ALA A 120 -3.09 12.10 -8.58
N GLU A 121 -1.95 12.24 -7.88
CA GLU A 121 -0.69 11.62 -8.31
C GLU A 121 -0.66 10.10 -8.08
N LEU A 122 -1.64 9.55 -7.33
CA LEU A 122 -1.85 8.10 -7.23
C LEU A 122 -2.69 7.51 -8.37
N ASP A 123 -3.46 8.34 -9.08
CA ASP A 123 -4.42 7.89 -10.10
C ASP A 123 -3.73 7.09 -11.22
N GLY A 124 -2.56 7.53 -11.67
CA GLY A 124 -1.81 6.84 -12.71
C GLY A 124 -1.42 5.41 -12.32
N ALA A 125 -0.96 5.21 -11.09
CA ALA A 125 -0.61 3.89 -10.56
C ALA A 125 -1.87 3.03 -10.37
N LEU A 126 -2.96 3.62 -9.85
CA LEU A 126 -4.22 2.92 -9.65
C LEU A 126 -4.82 2.47 -10.99
N LEU A 127 -4.91 3.35 -11.98
CA LEU A 127 -5.45 3.03 -13.30
C LEU A 127 -4.60 1.99 -14.03
N LEU A 128 -3.27 2.07 -13.92
CA LEU A 128 -2.37 1.05 -14.45
C LEU A 128 -2.68 -0.33 -13.87
N LEU A 129 -2.82 -0.44 -12.55
CA LEU A 129 -3.00 -1.72 -11.86
C LEU A 129 -4.44 -2.24 -11.90
N ALA A 130 -5.42 -1.37 -11.94
CA ALA A 130 -6.85 -1.73 -11.97
C ALA A 130 -7.36 -2.05 -13.38
N GLY A 131 -6.71 -1.50 -14.41
CA GLY A 131 -7.09 -1.68 -15.82
C GLY A 131 -6.35 -2.84 -16.50
N ASP A 132 -6.51 -2.91 -17.83
CA ASP A 132 -5.90 -3.95 -18.67
C ASP A 132 -4.47 -3.63 -19.14
N ALA A 133 -3.98 -2.40 -18.87
CA ALA A 133 -2.67 -1.94 -19.33
C ALA A 133 -1.50 -2.76 -18.75
N CYS A 134 -1.70 -3.44 -17.61
CA CYS A 134 -0.70 -4.28 -16.97
C CYS A 134 -1.09 -5.77 -16.96
N SER A 135 -1.71 -6.27 -18.01
CA SER A 135 -2.27 -7.64 -18.10
C SER A 135 -1.25 -8.76 -17.84
N PHE A 136 0.05 -8.48 -17.92
CA PHE A 136 1.13 -9.43 -17.62
C PHE A 136 1.88 -9.13 -16.30
N MET A 137 1.30 -8.29 -15.41
CA MET A 137 1.89 -7.91 -14.13
C MET A 137 1.06 -8.45 -12.96
N THR A 138 1.65 -9.31 -12.12
CA THR A 138 1.06 -9.79 -10.87
C THR A 138 2.13 -9.98 -9.81
N GLY A 139 1.76 -9.86 -8.55
CA GLY A 139 2.66 -9.96 -7.40
C GLY A 139 3.62 -8.77 -7.25
N GLN A 140 3.41 -7.67 -7.95
CA GLN A 140 4.31 -6.52 -7.97
C GLN A 140 3.80 -5.36 -7.11
N SER A 141 4.70 -4.44 -6.78
CA SER A 141 4.37 -3.20 -6.09
C SER A 141 4.88 -1.99 -6.86
N VAL A 142 4.01 -0.98 -7.00
CA VAL A 142 4.34 0.32 -7.59
C VAL A 142 4.53 1.34 -6.48
N VAL A 143 5.72 1.91 -6.40
CA VAL A 143 6.07 2.91 -5.38
C VAL A 143 5.77 4.31 -5.92
N VAL A 144 5.02 5.10 -5.14
CA VAL A 144 4.70 6.50 -5.44
C VAL A 144 4.98 7.30 -4.18
N ASP A 145 6.24 7.69 -3.96
CA ASP A 145 6.70 8.20 -2.67
C ASP A 145 7.61 9.44 -2.76
N GLY A 146 7.68 10.08 -3.93
CA GLY A 146 8.56 11.23 -4.14
C GLY A 146 10.06 10.92 -3.99
N GLY A 147 10.45 9.64 -4.17
CA GLY A 147 11.82 9.18 -4.08
C GLY A 147 12.29 8.78 -2.68
N TRP A 148 11.38 8.74 -1.70
CA TRP A 148 11.72 8.41 -0.31
C TRP A 148 12.51 7.10 -0.17
N THR A 149 12.11 6.04 -0.87
CA THR A 149 12.74 4.71 -0.79
C THR A 149 13.86 4.49 -1.80
N ALA A 150 14.18 5.46 -2.62
CA ALA A 150 15.22 5.33 -3.66
C ALA A 150 16.65 5.54 -3.16
N ARG A 151 16.87 5.67 -1.85
CA ARG A 151 18.15 5.93 -1.18
C ARG A 151 18.53 4.86 -0.16
#